data_797a9ba7b9e0259850beb4f6abb9129b
#
_entry.id   797a9ba7b9e0259850beb4f6abb9129b
#
_cell.length_a   1.000
_cell.length_b   1.000
_cell.length_c   1.000
_cell.angle_alpha   90.00
_cell.angle_beta   90.00
_cell.angle_gamma   90.00
#
_symmetry.space_group_name_H-M   'P 1'
#
loop_
_entity.id
_entity.type
_entity.pdbx_description
1 polymer ?
#
loop_
_entity_poly.entity_id
_entity_poly.type
_entity_poly.pdbx_seq_one_letter_code
_entity_poly.pdbx_strand_id
1 'polypeptide(L)'
;KVDFFGSDKQQMMGLYEDILTDANEYGLMIIFHGCTIPRGWERMYPNYVGSEAVLASENLIFNQHFDDMEAYNACLHPFIRNTIGWLYGVWRYAAEQASQPYE
;
A
#
# COMPACT_ATOMS: atom_id res chain seq x y z
N LYS A 1 0.55 9.80 -3.88
CA LYS A 1 0.42 8.83 -2.78
C LYS A 1 -0.36 9.49 -1.65
N VAL A 2 -1.42 8.84 -1.18
CA VAL A 2 -2.23 9.24 -0.02
C VAL A 2 -2.13 8.16 1.05
N ASP A 3 -1.84 8.54 2.29
CA ASP A 3 -1.41 7.65 3.35
C ASP A 3 -2.20 7.84 4.66
N PHE A 4 -2.07 6.87 5.59
CA PHE A 4 -2.54 6.94 6.98
C PHE A 4 -4.06 7.01 7.15
N PHE A 5 -4.80 6.17 6.47
CA PHE A 5 -6.27 6.12 6.64
C PHE A 5 -6.72 5.56 8.01
N GLY A 6 -5.99 4.63 8.58
CA GLY A 6 -6.16 4.13 9.94
C GLY A 6 -7.48 3.42 10.27
N SER A 7 -8.42 3.33 9.32
CA SER A 7 -9.75 2.77 9.57
C SER A 7 -10.44 2.34 8.28
N ASP A 8 -11.37 1.41 8.40
CA ASP A 8 -12.29 0.97 7.35
C ASP A 8 -13.76 1.29 7.68
N LYS A 9 -14.00 2.22 8.62
CA LYS A 9 -15.35 2.69 8.94
C LYS A 9 -15.96 3.46 7.77
N GLN A 10 -17.30 3.52 7.73
CA GLN A 10 -18.05 4.12 6.64
C GLN A 10 -17.56 5.53 6.23
N GLN A 11 -17.26 6.38 7.19
CA GLN A 11 -16.73 7.73 6.90
C GLN A 11 -15.41 7.69 6.15
N MET A 12 -14.52 6.76 6.54
CA MET A 12 -13.23 6.61 5.87
C MET A 12 -13.41 5.99 4.46
N MET A 13 -14.35 5.08 4.30
CA MET A 13 -14.67 4.51 2.99
C MET A 13 -15.18 5.59 2.02
N GLY A 14 -16.03 6.51 2.51
CA GLY A 14 -16.44 7.68 1.73
C GLY A 14 -15.27 8.58 1.31
N LEU A 15 -14.32 8.80 2.22
CA LEU A 15 -13.13 9.60 1.92
C LEU A 15 -12.28 9.02 0.77
N TYR A 16 -12.14 7.69 0.67
CA TYR A 16 -11.46 7.08 -0.48
C TYR A 16 -12.10 7.45 -1.80
N GLU A 17 -13.44 7.39 -1.86
CA GLU A 17 -14.21 7.70 -3.07
C GLU A 17 -14.17 9.20 -3.40
N ASP A 18 -14.25 10.06 -2.39
CA ASP A 18 -14.13 11.51 -2.55
C ASP A 18 -12.74 11.88 -3.12
N ILE A 19 -11.67 11.31 -2.56
CA ILE A 19 -10.30 11.54 -3.05
C ILE A 19 -10.14 11.08 -4.50
N LEU A 20 -10.68 9.91 -4.86
CA LEU A 20 -10.60 9.41 -6.23
C LEU A 20 -11.38 10.29 -7.20
N THR A 21 -12.56 10.74 -6.81
CA THR A 21 -13.40 11.63 -7.61
C THR A 21 -12.71 12.98 -7.83
N ASP A 22 -12.31 13.64 -6.77
CA ASP A 22 -11.66 14.94 -6.83
C ASP A 22 -10.33 14.87 -7.63
N ALA A 23 -9.49 13.89 -7.34
CA ALA A 23 -8.23 13.71 -8.04
C ALA A 23 -8.42 13.47 -9.56
N ASN A 24 -9.49 12.78 -9.95
CA ASN A 24 -9.79 12.54 -11.35
C ASN A 24 -10.10 13.83 -12.11
N GLU A 25 -10.76 14.79 -11.47
CA GLU A 25 -11.01 16.11 -12.07
C GLU A 25 -9.73 16.87 -12.41
N TYR A 26 -8.67 16.63 -11.64
CA TYR A 26 -7.35 17.22 -11.86
C TYR A 26 -6.39 16.33 -12.67
N GLY A 27 -6.86 15.21 -13.20
CA GLY A 27 -6.04 14.26 -13.96
C GLY A 27 -4.96 13.57 -13.13
N LEU A 28 -5.16 13.43 -11.82
CA LEU A 28 -4.19 12.83 -10.90
C LEU A 28 -4.46 11.33 -10.71
N MET A 29 -3.41 10.54 -10.83
CA MET A 29 -3.42 9.12 -10.49
C MET A 29 -3.19 8.92 -9.00
N ILE A 30 -3.94 8.01 -8.36
CA ILE A 30 -3.91 7.81 -6.90
C ILE A 30 -3.41 6.42 -6.53
N ILE A 31 -2.45 6.40 -5.59
CA ILE A 31 -2.02 5.21 -4.85
C ILE A 31 -2.38 5.43 -3.38
N PHE A 32 -3.12 4.50 -2.80
CA PHE A 32 -3.40 4.49 -1.37
C PHE A 32 -2.37 3.67 -0.60
N HIS A 33 -1.97 4.19 0.56
CA HIS A 33 -0.99 3.60 1.45
C HIS A 33 -1.50 3.63 2.90
N GLY A 34 -1.02 2.74 3.77
CA GLY A 34 -1.58 2.64 5.12
C GLY A 34 -3.11 2.53 5.12
N CYS A 35 -3.66 1.67 4.27
CA CYS A 35 -5.04 1.70 3.83
C CYS A 35 -5.74 0.34 3.98
N THR A 36 -7.05 0.32 3.76
CA THR A 36 -7.82 -0.94 3.67
C THR A 36 -7.52 -1.70 2.38
N ILE A 37 -7.94 -2.97 2.34
CA ILE A 37 -7.88 -3.78 1.11
C ILE A 37 -8.74 -3.14 0.00
N PRO A 38 -8.40 -3.35 -1.29
CA PRO A 38 -9.19 -2.88 -2.42
C PRO A 38 -10.65 -3.32 -2.32
N ARG A 39 -11.57 -2.40 -2.64
CA ARG A 39 -13.02 -2.61 -2.54
C ARG A 39 -13.73 -2.52 -3.88
N GLY A 40 -13.03 -2.73 -4.97
CA GLY A 40 -13.58 -2.65 -6.32
C GLY A 40 -13.36 -1.29 -7.00
N TRP A 41 -12.60 -0.39 -6.39
CA TRP A 41 -12.29 0.93 -6.96
C TRP A 41 -11.61 0.85 -8.33
N GLU A 42 -10.86 -0.21 -8.57
CA GLU A 42 -10.21 -0.48 -9.85
C GLU A 42 -11.19 -0.63 -11.02
N ARG A 43 -12.46 -0.89 -10.73
CA ARG A 43 -13.55 -0.99 -11.73
C ARG A 43 -14.35 0.29 -11.87
N MET A 44 -14.25 1.19 -10.91
CA MET A 44 -15.08 2.41 -10.82
C MET A 44 -14.30 3.67 -11.18
N TYR A 45 -13.01 3.72 -10.83
CA TYR A 45 -12.20 4.91 -10.92
C TYR A 45 -10.97 4.68 -11.81
N PRO A 46 -10.89 5.30 -13.00
CA PRO A 46 -9.79 5.08 -13.94
C PRO A 46 -8.44 5.62 -13.43
N ASN A 47 -8.47 6.52 -12.46
CA ASN A 47 -7.30 7.12 -11.82
C ASN A 47 -6.83 6.36 -10.57
N TYR A 48 -7.52 5.29 -10.15
CA TYR A 48 -7.03 4.42 -9.09
C TYR A 48 -5.91 3.51 -9.61
N VAL A 49 -4.74 3.60 -9.03
CA VAL A 49 -3.56 2.80 -9.41
C VAL A 49 -3.42 1.57 -8.54
N GLY A 50 -3.67 1.70 -7.25
CA GLY A 50 -3.58 0.60 -6.32
C GLY A 50 -3.64 0.99 -4.85
N SER A 51 -3.67 -0.02 -4.00
CA SER A 51 -3.62 0.09 -2.55
C SER A 51 -2.50 -0.80 -2.03
N GLU A 52 -1.72 -0.31 -1.07
CA GLU A 52 -0.72 -1.14 -0.39
C GLU A 52 -1.41 -2.28 0.37
N ALA A 53 -2.22 -1.95 1.34
CA ALA A 53 -3.09 -2.84 2.12
C ALA A 53 -2.41 -4.09 2.73
N VAL A 54 -1.09 -4.11 2.82
CA VAL A 54 -0.26 -5.23 3.28
C VAL A 54 0.91 -4.74 4.13
N LEU A 55 1.49 -5.63 4.92
CA LEU A 55 2.82 -5.43 5.50
C LEU A 55 3.85 -5.79 4.42
N ALA A 56 4.37 -4.79 3.76
CA ALA A 56 5.32 -4.91 2.66
C ALA A 56 6.77 -4.73 3.14
N SER A 57 7.71 -4.80 2.21
CA SER A 57 9.14 -4.74 2.51
C SER A 57 9.59 -3.48 3.26
N GLU A 58 8.87 -2.37 3.19
CA GLU A 58 9.19 -1.19 3.99
C GLU A 58 9.07 -1.44 5.50
N ASN A 59 8.27 -2.42 5.92
CA ASN A 59 8.09 -2.74 7.33
C ASN A 59 9.31 -3.41 7.97
N LEU A 60 10.23 -3.94 7.15
CA LEU A 60 11.46 -4.59 7.61
C LEU A 60 12.34 -3.66 8.46
N ILE A 61 12.32 -2.37 8.15
CA ILE A 61 13.11 -1.35 8.89
C ILE A 61 12.61 -1.12 10.32
N PHE A 62 11.39 -1.53 10.65
CA PHE A 62 10.78 -1.24 11.94
C PHE A 62 10.98 -2.35 12.96
N ASN A 63 11.08 -3.62 12.53
CA ASN A 63 11.14 -4.74 13.46
C ASN A 63 11.68 -6.00 12.77
N GLN A 64 12.62 -6.69 13.42
CA GLN A 64 13.20 -7.95 12.94
C GLN A 64 12.12 -9.02 12.67
N HIS A 65 11.04 -9.05 13.44
CA HIS A 65 9.93 -9.98 13.19
C HIS A 65 9.31 -9.79 11.80
N PHE A 66 9.24 -8.58 11.29
CA PHE A 66 8.73 -8.34 9.94
C PHE A 66 9.68 -8.91 8.87
N ASP A 67 10.98 -8.83 9.10
CA ASP A 67 12.00 -9.42 8.24
C ASP A 67 11.86 -10.96 8.22
N ASP A 68 11.79 -11.59 9.38
CA ASP A 68 11.64 -13.05 9.51
C ASP A 68 10.37 -13.57 8.81
N MET A 69 9.31 -12.76 8.78
CA MET A 69 8.02 -13.13 8.21
C MET A 69 7.82 -12.69 6.75
N GLU A 70 8.76 -11.95 6.16
CA GLU A 70 8.56 -11.36 4.83
C GLU A 70 8.21 -12.39 3.76
N ALA A 71 8.99 -13.44 3.64
CA ALA A 71 8.78 -14.48 2.62
C ALA A 71 7.43 -15.19 2.79
N TYR A 72 7.06 -15.49 4.03
CA TYR A 72 5.76 -16.08 4.34
C TYR A 72 4.61 -15.13 3.98
N ASN A 73 4.71 -13.88 4.38
CA ASN A 73 3.71 -12.85 4.09
C ASN A 73 3.57 -12.60 2.59
N ALA A 74 4.69 -12.53 1.85
CA ALA A 74 4.67 -12.36 0.40
C ALA A 74 3.92 -13.48 -0.32
N CYS A 75 4.03 -14.72 0.17
CA CYS A 75 3.27 -15.84 -0.36
C CYS A 75 1.78 -15.83 0.03
N LEU A 76 1.45 -15.31 1.22
CA LEU A 76 0.11 -15.34 1.78
C LEU A 76 -0.77 -14.16 1.32
N HIS A 77 -0.21 -12.96 1.27
CA HIS A 77 -0.95 -11.71 1.00
C HIS A 77 -1.75 -11.71 -0.30
N PRO A 78 -1.29 -12.30 -1.43
CA PRO A 78 -2.09 -12.37 -2.64
C PRO A 78 -3.44 -13.08 -2.47
N PHE A 79 -3.55 -13.97 -1.48
CA PHE A 79 -4.76 -14.75 -1.23
C PHE A 79 -5.69 -14.11 -0.19
N ILE A 80 -5.15 -13.31 0.73
CA ILE A 80 -5.92 -12.79 1.88
C ILE A 80 -6.05 -11.27 1.92
N ARG A 81 -5.22 -10.54 1.17
CA ARG A 81 -5.17 -9.07 1.24
C ARG A 81 -5.33 -8.43 -0.13
N ASN A 82 -4.31 -8.50 -0.97
CA ASN A 82 -4.27 -7.79 -2.24
C ASN A 82 -3.50 -8.62 -3.27
N THR A 83 -4.17 -8.98 -4.36
CA THR A 83 -3.57 -9.74 -5.47
C THR A 83 -2.56 -8.93 -6.30
N ILE A 84 -2.62 -7.60 -6.20
CA ILE A 84 -1.73 -6.68 -6.91
C ILE A 84 -0.92 -5.88 -5.87
N GLY A 85 -0.10 -6.60 -5.12
CA GLY A 85 0.85 -5.99 -4.19
C GLY A 85 2.21 -5.77 -4.85
N TRP A 86 2.40 -4.63 -5.51
CA TRP A 86 3.66 -4.32 -6.21
C TRP A 86 4.70 -3.60 -5.36
N LEU A 87 4.55 -3.63 -4.05
CA LEU A 87 5.48 -3.02 -3.10
C LEU A 87 6.50 -4.02 -2.50
N TYR A 88 6.41 -5.31 -2.86
CA TYR A 88 7.44 -6.28 -2.51
C TYR A 88 8.65 -6.10 -3.42
N GLY A 89 9.79 -5.78 -2.86
CA GLY A 89 11.08 -5.72 -3.55
C GLY A 89 11.62 -4.33 -3.83
N VAL A 90 10.80 -3.34 -4.20
CA VAL A 90 11.29 -1.97 -4.44
C VAL A 90 11.77 -1.32 -3.13
N TRP A 91 11.06 -1.52 -2.05
CA TRP A 91 11.40 -0.99 -0.73
C TRP A 91 12.50 -1.76 -0.03
N ARG A 92 12.66 -3.05 -0.30
CA ARG A 92 13.79 -3.82 0.21
C ARG A 92 15.11 -3.21 -0.24
N TYR A 93 15.23 -2.92 -1.52
CA TYR A 93 16.41 -2.25 -2.06
C TYR A 93 16.65 -0.88 -1.39
N ALA A 94 15.61 -0.09 -1.20
CA ALA A 94 15.70 1.21 -0.53
C ALA A 94 16.08 1.06 0.96
N ALA A 95 15.54 0.06 1.66
CA ALA A 95 15.86 -0.22 3.06
C ALA A 95 17.30 -0.72 3.22
N GLU A 96 17.78 -1.59 2.34
CA GLU A 96 19.18 -2.05 2.30
C GLU A 96 20.14 -0.89 2.06
N GLN A 97 19.79 0.05 1.15
CA GLN A 97 20.61 1.25 0.93
C GLN A 97 20.60 2.20 2.14
N ALA A 98 19.45 2.36 2.81
CA ALA A 98 19.34 3.21 4.00
C ALA A 98 20.07 2.64 5.22
N SER A 99 20.28 1.33 5.28
CA SER A 99 20.99 0.65 6.37
C SER A 99 22.51 0.61 6.17
N GLN A 100 23.04 1.01 5.01
CA GLN A 100 24.47 1.11 4.79
C GLN A 100 25.02 2.31 5.57
N PRO A 101 26.09 2.15 6.38
CA PRO A 101 26.74 3.29 6.98
C PRO A 101 27.29 4.20 5.87
N TYR A 102 27.05 5.47 5.99
CA TYR A 102 27.67 6.47 5.12
C TYR A 102 29.19 6.40 5.37
N GLU A 103 29.95 5.90 4.39
CA GLU A 103 31.42 6.01 4.38
C GLU A 103 31.86 7.44 4.06
#